data_2c6e9d0a79b5082a38fa5a0f81001d5d
#
_entry.id   2c6e9d0a79b5082a38fa5a0f81001d5d
#
_cell.length_a   1.000
_cell.length_b   1.000
_cell.length_c   1.000
_cell.angle_alpha   90.00
_cell.angle_beta   90.00
_cell.angle_gamma   90.00
#
_symmetry.space_group_name_H-M   'P 1'
#
loop_
_entity.id
_entity.type
_entity.pdbx_description
1 polymer ?
#
loop_
_entity_poly.entity_id
_entity_poly.type
_entity_poly.pdbx_seq_one_letter_code
_entity_poly.pdbx_strand_id
1 'polypeptide(L)'
;MPEMIALRDAYGRALVDLGAQNERVVAVDADLASSSKMSLFAEAFPERFFQMGIAEQNMTGVAAGLAAVGFVPFTNSFACFATLRTTDQIRTSIAQPGLPVVIGGAYSGLLAGKTGKTHQAIEDIAVMRALPNMTVVAPGDGVEVRKACLLYTSPSPRDS
;
A
#
# COMPACT_ATOMS: atom_id res chain seq x y z
N MET A 1 15.40 -10.84 23.25
CA MET A 1 14.27 -11.21 22.38
C MET A 1 14.15 -10.10 21.34
N PRO A 2 13.89 -10.39 20.08
CA PRO A 2 13.63 -9.32 19.12
C PRO A 2 12.41 -8.49 19.60
N GLU A 3 12.52 -7.18 19.51
CA GLU A 3 11.45 -6.27 19.90
C GLU A 3 10.21 -6.56 19.06
N MET A 4 9.09 -6.89 19.71
CA MET A 4 7.82 -7.09 19.00
C MET A 4 7.29 -5.74 18.55
N ILE A 5 7.36 -5.47 17.26
CA ILE A 5 6.84 -4.26 16.64
C ILE A 5 5.52 -4.57 15.91
N ALA A 6 4.52 -3.69 16.03
CA ALA A 6 3.30 -3.84 15.25
C ALA A 6 3.58 -3.69 13.73
N LEU A 7 2.94 -4.50 12.89
CA LEU A 7 3.17 -4.50 11.44
C LEU A 7 3.03 -3.10 10.81
N ARG A 8 2.03 -2.32 11.25
CA ARG A 8 1.82 -0.94 10.78
C ARG A 8 2.97 0.00 11.15
N ASP A 9 3.57 -0.17 12.34
CA ASP A 9 4.70 0.67 12.76
C ASP A 9 5.96 0.31 11.98
N ALA A 10 6.16 -0.98 11.68
CA ALA A 10 7.21 -1.46 10.80
C ALA A 10 7.03 -0.92 9.37
N TYR A 11 5.78 -0.91 8.87
CA TYR A 11 5.44 -0.36 7.56
C TYR A 11 5.75 1.14 7.45
N GLY A 12 5.25 1.95 8.39
CA GLY A 12 5.48 3.39 8.38
C GLY A 12 6.97 3.77 8.43
N ARG A 13 7.76 3.07 9.28
CA ARG A 13 9.22 3.27 9.35
C ARG A 13 9.92 2.83 8.05
N ALA A 14 9.55 1.67 7.50
CA ALA A 14 10.12 1.18 6.25
C ALA A 14 9.83 2.13 5.07
N LEU A 15 8.65 2.73 5.05
CA LEU A 15 8.27 3.67 4.00
C LEU A 15 9.09 4.98 4.09
N VAL A 16 9.37 5.47 5.30
CA VAL A 16 10.27 6.62 5.51
C VAL A 16 11.70 6.29 5.06
N ASP A 17 12.24 5.13 5.48
CA ASP A 17 13.57 4.68 5.06
C ASP A 17 13.67 4.60 3.53
N LEU A 18 12.63 4.11 2.89
CA LEU A 18 12.54 3.97 1.44
C LEU A 18 12.48 5.33 0.73
N GLY A 19 11.65 6.24 1.25
CA GLY A 19 11.53 7.60 0.73
C GLY A 19 12.82 8.40 0.83
N ALA A 20 13.65 8.15 1.86
CA ALA A 20 14.97 8.74 2.00
C ALA A 20 15.98 8.21 0.94
N GLN A 21 15.81 6.98 0.48
CA GLN A 21 16.69 6.34 -0.50
C GLN A 21 16.25 6.55 -1.95
N ASN A 22 14.97 6.85 -2.19
CA ASN A 22 14.41 6.97 -3.54
C ASN A 22 13.39 8.12 -3.60
N GLU A 23 13.75 9.19 -4.28
CA GLU A 23 12.91 10.38 -4.44
C GLU A 23 11.64 10.13 -5.28
N ARG A 24 11.60 9.05 -6.07
CA ARG A 24 10.42 8.66 -6.83
C ARG A 24 9.33 8.02 -5.96
N VAL A 25 9.65 7.61 -4.74
CA VAL A 25 8.66 7.07 -3.80
C VAL A 25 7.76 8.20 -3.31
N VAL A 26 6.46 8.00 -3.50
CA VAL A 26 5.39 8.90 -3.06
C VAL A 26 4.32 8.11 -2.31
N ALA A 27 3.63 8.75 -1.40
CA ALA A 27 2.57 8.13 -0.62
C ALA A 27 1.21 8.78 -0.92
N VAL A 28 0.19 7.95 -1.11
CA VAL A 28 -1.18 8.39 -1.39
C VAL A 28 -2.14 7.73 -0.41
N ASP A 29 -2.88 8.51 0.35
CA ASP A 29 -3.70 8.05 1.46
C ASP A 29 -5.18 8.41 1.29
N ALA A 30 -6.06 7.58 1.86
CA ALA A 30 -7.49 7.79 1.87
C ALA A 30 -8.01 8.01 3.31
N ASP A 31 -7.50 9.05 3.97
CA ASP A 31 -7.88 9.52 5.32
C ASP A 31 -7.60 8.51 6.45
N LEU A 32 -6.58 7.67 6.27
CA LEU A 32 -6.18 6.65 7.25
C LEU A 32 -4.69 6.71 7.63
N ALA A 33 -3.98 7.79 7.29
CA ALA A 33 -2.55 7.94 7.50
C ALA A 33 -2.10 7.70 8.95
N SER A 34 -2.86 8.15 9.94
CA SER A 34 -2.57 7.92 11.36
C SER A 34 -2.71 6.45 11.75
N SER A 35 -3.73 5.76 11.24
CA SER A 35 -3.99 4.36 11.53
C SER A 35 -2.99 3.42 10.87
N SER A 36 -2.61 3.73 9.63
CA SER A 36 -1.65 2.97 8.82
C SER A 36 -0.19 3.33 9.10
N LYS A 37 0.06 4.41 9.85
CA LYS A 37 1.38 5.01 10.08
C LYS A 37 2.03 5.65 8.84
N MET A 38 1.29 5.88 7.77
CA MET A 38 1.75 6.72 6.67
C MET A 38 1.98 8.18 7.08
N SER A 39 1.41 8.61 8.22
CA SER A 39 1.69 9.93 8.80
C SER A 39 3.19 10.18 9.03
N LEU A 40 3.97 9.13 9.32
CA LEU A 40 5.43 9.25 9.44
C LEU A 40 6.08 9.70 8.11
N PHE A 41 5.58 9.18 6.99
CA PHE A 41 6.05 9.61 5.67
C PHE A 41 5.59 11.03 5.35
N ALA A 42 4.36 11.38 5.69
CA ALA A 42 3.82 12.74 5.51
C ALA A 42 4.62 13.80 6.30
N GLU A 43 5.05 13.45 7.51
CA GLU A 43 5.90 14.32 8.34
C GLU A 43 7.32 14.47 7.77
N ALA A 44 7.90 13.38 7.26
CA ALA A 44 9.26 13.37 6.71
C ALA A 44 9.33 13.99 5.30
N PHE A 45 8.30 13.79 4.47
CA PHE A 45 8.28 14.19 3.06
C PHE A 45 6.91 14.77 2.66
N PRO A 46 6.50 15.94 3.19
CA PRO A 46 5.17 16.51 3.00
C PRO A 46 4.85 16.79 1.51
N GLU A 47 5.83 17.13 0.69
CA GLU A 47 5.68 17.38 -0.75
C GLU A 47 5.48 16.11 -1.59
N ARG A 48 5.70 14.93 -0.99
CA ARG A 48 5.52 13.62 -1.62
C ARG A 48 4.39 12.80 -1.00
N PHE A 49 3.59 13.43 -0.15
CA PHE A 49 2.41 12.84 0.46
C PHE A 49 1.13 13.48 -0.07
N PHE A 50 0.20 12.65 -0.56
CA PHE A 50 -1.06 13.11 -1.14
C PHE A 50 -2.25 12.53 -0.37
N GLN A 51 -3.05 13.41 0.22
CA GLN A 51 -4.26 13.02 0.91
C GLN A 51 -5.47 13.16 -0.01
N MET A 52 -6.18 12.06 -0.26
CA MET A 52 -7.33 12.02 -1.17
C MET A 52 -8.68 12.11 -0.45
N GLY A 53 -8.70 12.13 0.88
CA GLY A 53 -9.92 11.95 1.67
C GLY A 53 -10.45 10.51 1.58
N ILE A 54 -11.67 10.26 2.07
CA ILE A 54 -12.30 8.93 2.01
C ILE A 54 -12.78 8.66 0.58
N ALA A 55 -11.84 8.45 -0.33
CA ALA A 55 -12.07 8.28 -1.76
C ALA A 55 -11.06 7.28 -2.38
N GLU A 56 -11.17 6.01 -2.00
CA GLU A 56 -10.18 4.98 -2.34
C GLU A 56 -10.07 4.74 -3.85
N GLN A 57 -11.14 4.90 -4.62
CA GLN A 57 -11.09 4.81 -6.08
C GLN A 57 -10.28 5.95 -6.69
N ASN A 58 -10.45 7.18 -6.18
CA ASN A 58 -9.65 8.33 -6.60
C ASN A 58 -8.18 8.15 -6.22
N MET A 59 -7.91 7.70 -4.98
CA MET A 59 -6.56 7.35 -4.51
C MET A 59 -5.87 6.39 -5.48
N THR A 60 -6.56 5.33 -5.88
CA THR A 60 -6.03 4.33 -6.81
C THR A 60 -5.78 4.91 -8.21
N GLY A 61 -6.69 5.74 -8.72
CA GLY A 61 -6.53 6.41 -10.01
C GLY A 61 -5.36 7.40 -10.02
N VAL A 62 -5.21 8.20 -8.96
CA VAL A 62 -4.07 9.12 -8.79
C VAL A 62 -2.75 8.34 -8.70
N ALA A 63 -2.72 7.25 -7.94
CA ALA A 63 -1.53 6.40 -7.86
C ALA A 63 -1.16 5.79 -9.22
N ALA A 64 -2.13 5.33 -10.01
CA ALA A 64 -1.88 4.86 -11.37
C ALA A 64 -1.30 5.95 -12.26
N GLY A 65 -1.83 7.18 -12.19
CA GLY A 65 -1.32 8.32 -12.94
C GLY A 65 0.12 8.69 -12.55
N LEU A 66 0.43 8.72 -11.24
CA LEU A 66 1.78 8.97 -10.74
C LEU A 66 2.76 7.88 -11.21
N ALA A 67 2.36 6.62 -11.18
CA ALA A 67 3.18 5.51 -11.68
C ALA A 67 3.45 5.62 -13.17
N ALA A 68 2.46 6.02 -13.96
CA ALA A 68 2.59 6.20 -15.41
C ALA A 68 3.60 7.31 -15.79
N VAL A 69 3.85 8.27 -14.90
CA VAL A 69 4.85 9.33 -15.11
C VAL A 69 6.17 9.07 -14.37
N GLY A 70 6.39 7.83 -13.87
CA GLY A 70 7.68 7.36 -13.37
C GLY A 70 7.88 7.42 -11.86
N PHE A 71 6.86 7.74 -11.07
CA PHE A 71 6.90 7.60 -9.61
C PHE A 71 6.65 6.15 -9.17
N VAL A 72 6.91 5.88 -7.90
CA VAL A 72 6.62 4.61 -7.22
C VAL A 72 5.62 4.89 -6.09
N PRO A 73 4.32 4.89 -6.38
CA PRO A 73 3.31 5.22 -5.40
C PRO A 73 3.06 4.06 -4.43
N PHE A 74 2.99 4.41 -3.14
CA PHE A 74 2.50 3.56 -2.08
C PHE A 74 1.13 4.07 -1.65
N THR A 75 0.08 3.28 -1.84
CA THR A 75 -1.26 3.58 -1.34
C THR A 75 -1.52 2.82 -0.05
N ASN A 76 -2.36 3.35 0.83
CA ASN A 76 -2.82 2.63 2.00
C ASN A 76 -4.27 2.96 2.35
N SER A 77 -5.02 1.93 2.71
CA SER A 77 -6.33 2.00 3.33
C SER A 77 -6.57 0.69 4.11
N PHE A 78 -7.72 0.54 4.75
CA PHE A 78 -8.09 -0.76 5.29
C PHE A 78 -8.27 -1.78 4.16
N ALA A 79 -7.84 -3.02 4.38
CA ALA A 79 -7.81 -4.05 3.35
C ALA A 79 -9.14 -4.21 2.62
N CYS A 80 -10.27 -4.20 3.34
CA CYS A 80 -11.60 -4.27 2.74
C CYS A 80 -11.90 -3.11 1.78
N PHE A 81 -11.41 -1.90 2.06
CA PHE A 81 -11.62 -0.74 1.21
C PHE A 81 -10.59 -0.66 0.08
N ALA A 82 -9.32 -0.92 0.40
CA ALA A 82 -8.24 -0.91 -0.58
C ALA A 82 -8.41 -1.99 -1.65
N THR A 83 -9.16 -3.05 -1.40
CA THR A 83 -9.37 -4.13 -2.35
C THR A 83 -10.76 -4.10 -2.98
N LEU A 84 -11.83 -4.15 -2.18
CA LEU A 84 -13.18 -4.32 -2.72
C LEU A 84 -13.70 -3.06 -3.43
N ARG A 85 -13.48 -1.87 -2.86
CA ARG A 85 -13.96 -0.62 -3.47
C ARG A 85 -13.19 -0.23 -4.72
N THR A 86 -11.96 -0.71 -4.89
CA THR A 86 -11.02 -0.27 -5.91
C THR A 86 -10.64 -1.35 -6.91
N THR A 87 -11.27 -2.53 -6.83
CA THR A 87 -10.93 -3.69 -7.65
C THR A 87 -10.86 -3.36 -9.14
N ASP A 88 -11.83 -2.61 -9.66
CA ASP A 88 -11.85 -2.26 -11.10
C ASP A 88 -10.71 -1.30 -11.46
N GLN A 89 -10.47 -0.26 -10.65
CA GLN A 89 -9.37 0.68 -10.87
C GLN A 89 -8.01 -0.03 -10.78
N ILE A 90 -7.83 -0.94 -9.80
CA ILE A 90 -6.61 -1.75 -9.70
C ILE A 90 -6.45 -2.60 -10.95
N ARG A 91 -7.50 -3.31 -11.36
CA ARG A 91 -7.47 -4.21 -12.52
C ARG A 91 -7.10 -3.48 -13.80
N THR A 92 -7.80 -2.38 -14.09
CA THR A 92 -7.72 -1.69 -15.38
C THR A 92 -6.57 -0.69 -15.46
N SER A 93 -6.28 0.02 -14.37
CA SER A 93 -5.33 1.13 -14.38
C SER A 93 -3.95 0.77 -13.82
N ILE A 94 -3.81 -0.34 -13.09
CA ILE A 94 -2.55 -0.76 -12.46
C ILE A 94 -2.11 -2.13 -12.94
N ALA A 95 -2.94 -3.15 -12.74
CA ALA A 95 -2.56 -4.55 -12.98
C ALA A 95 -2.40 -4.87 -14.47
N GLN A 96 -3.36 -4.50 -15.31
CA GLN A 96 -3.29 -4.75 -16.75
C GLN A 96 -2.11 -4.04 -17.41
N PRO A 97 -1.85 -2.75 -17.18
CA PRO A 97 -0.66 -2.09 -17.75
C PRO A 97 0.65 -2.44 -17.03
N GLY A 98 0.60 -3.13 -15.88
CA GLY A 98 1.78 -3.54 -15.12
C GLY A 98 2.51 -2.38 -14.44
N LEU A 99 1.78 -1.37 -13.95
CA LEU A 99 2.37 -0.20 -13.31
C LEU A 99 2.90 -0.51 -11.90
N PRO A 100 4.02 0.11 -11.49
CA PRO A 100 4.67 -0.13 -10.20
C PRO A 100 3.96 0.60 -9.05
N VAL A 101 2.76 0.17 -8.69
CA VAL A 101 2.01 0.69 -7.55
C VAL A 101 1.98 -0.33 -6.43
N VAL A 102 2.32 0.08 -5.22
CA VAL A 102 2.21 -0.75 -4.01
C VAL A 102 0.90 -0.43 -3.29
N ILE A 103 0.08 -1.44 -3.10
CA ILE A 103 -1.24 -1.31 -2.46
C ILE A 103 -1.14 -1.91 -1.06
N GLY A 104 -1.15 -1.05 -0.04
CA GLY A 104 -1.17 -1.44 1.35
C GLY A 104 -2.60 -1.68 1.85
N GLY A 105 -2.91 -2.93 2.15
CA GLY A 105 -4.18 -3.33 2.79
C GLY A 105 -4.00 -3.52 4.29
N ALA A 106 -4.23 -2.47 5.09
CA ALA A 106 -4.12 -2.57 6.53
C ALA A 106 -5.34 -3.29 7.14
N TYR A 107 -5.13 -3.92 8.30
CA TYR A 107 -6.21 -4.58 9.08
C TYR A 107 -6.97 -5.67 8.30
N SER A 108 -6.27 -6.47 7.50
CA SER A 108 -6.81 -7.67 6.87
C SER A 108 -7.31 -8.68 7.90
N GLY A 109 -8.27 -9.52 7.52
CA GLY A 109 -8.84 -10.56 8.37
C GLY A 109 -9.92 -10.04 9.33
N LEU A 110 -10.07 -10.73 10.47
CA LEU A 110 -11.18 -10.54 11.40
C LEU A 110 -10.86 -9.65 12.61
N LEU A 111 -9.60 -9.23 12.80
CA LEU A 111 -9.14 -8.55 14.01
C LEU A 111 -9.64 -7.09 14.15
N ALA A 112 -10.31 -6.54 13.14
CA ALA A 112 -10.96 -5.22 13.21
C ALA A 112 -12.25 -5.27 14.09
N GLY A 113 -12.11 -5.70 15.35
CA GLY A 113 -13.24 -6.01 16.22
C GLY A 113 -14.11 -4.80 16.59
N LYS A 114 -13.51 -3.64 16.84
CA LYS A 114 -14.25 -2.42 17.20
C LYS A 114 -15.16 -1.89 16.09
N THR A 115 -14.73 -2.03 14.85
CA THR A 115 -15.43 -1.53 13.66
C THR A 115 -16.38 -2.56 13.06
N GLY A 116 -16.22 -3.82 13.43
CA GLY A 116 -17.10 -4.91 13.02
C GLY A 116 -16.98 -5.32 11.55
N LYS A 117 -17.99 -6.03 11.09
CA LYS A 117 -18.04 -6.71 9.78
C LYS A 117 -17.78 -5.82 8.57
N THR A 118 -18.06 -4.52 8.66
CA THR A 118 -17.88 -3.59 7.54
C THR A 118 -16.41 -3.25 7.28
N HIS A 119 -15.53 -3.56 8.23
CA HIS A 119 -14.09 -3.28 8.17
C HIS A 119 -13.24 -4.56 8.18
N GLN A 120 -13.86 -5.71 8.36
CA GLN A 120 -13.20 -7.00 8.29
C GLN A 120 -13.03 -7.41 6.83
N ALA A 121 -11.85 -7.91 6.46
CA ALA A 121 -11.52 -8.31 5.11
C ALA A 121 -11.18 -9.81 5.10
N ILE A 122 -12.03 -10.61 4.48
CA ILE A 122 -11.84 -12.06 4.34
C ILE A 122 -11.60 -12.50 2.90
N GLU A 123 -11.88 -11.63 1.94
CA GLU A 123 -11.80 -11.87 0.50
C GLU A 123 -10.69 -11.10 -0.22
N ASP A 124 -9.98 -10.22 0.48
CA ASP A 124 -8.96 -9.32 -0.06
C ASP A 124 -7.85 -10.05 -0.82
N ILE A 125 -7.25 -11.08 -0.21
CA ILE A 125 -6.22 -11.90 -0.85
C ILE A 125 -6.77 -12.62 -2.08
N ALA A 126 -7.98 -13.17 -2.00
CA ALA A 126 -8.60 -13.91 -3.10
C ALA A 126 -8.85 -12.98 -4.30
N VAL A 127 -9.40 -11.79 -4.06
CA VAL A 127 -9.67 -10.79 -5.10
C VAL A 127 -8.37 -10.33 -5.77
N MET A 128 -7.36 -9.97 -4.99
CA MET A 128 -6.09 -9.49 -5.53
C MET A 128 -5.33 -10.57 -6.31
N ARG A 129 -5.38 -11.82 -5.86
CA ARG A 129 -4.76 -12.95 -6.58
C ARG A 129 -5.43 -13.29 -7.92
N ALA A 130 -6.68 -12.89 -8.11
CA ALA A 130 -7.39 -13.09 -9.36
C ALA A 130 -6.99 -12.09 -10.46
N LEU A 131 -6.31 -11.01 -10.11
CA LEU A 131 -5.90 -9.97 -11.06
C LEU A 131 -4.58 -10.33 -11.75
N PRO A 132 -4.44 -10.03 -13.06
CA PRO A 132 -3.18 -10.28 -13.77
C PRO A 132 -2.05 -9.40 -13.23
N ASN A 133 -0.82 -9.89 -13.32
CA ASN A 133 0.40 -9.17 -12.92
C ASN A 133 0.46 -8.73 -11.44
N MET A 134 -0.50 -9.14 -10.60
CA MET A 134 -0.48 -8.83 -9.18
C MET A 134 0.41 -9.81 -8.40
N THR A 135 1.28 -9.25 -7.56
CA THR A 135 1.99 -10.01 -6.52
C THR A 135 1.34 -9.71 -5.18
N VAL A 136 0.90 -10.73 -4.46
CA VAL A 136 0.26 -10.58 -3.15
C VAL A 136 1.20 -11.10 -2.07
N VAL A 137 1.51 -10.25 -1.09
CA VAL A 137 2.36 -10.57 0.05
C VAL A 137 1.57 -10.36 1.34
N ALA A 138 1.57 -11.36 2.21
CA ALA A 138 0.94 -11.30 3.54
C ALA A 138 2.03 -11.50 4.61
N PRO A 139 2.71 -10.44 5.05
CA PRO A 139 3.82 -10.54 5.99
C PRO A 139 3.35 -10.95 7.39
N GLY A 140 4.07 -11.87 8.03
CA GLY A 140 3.78 -12.36 9.37
C GLY A 140 4.40 -11.53 10.49
N ASP A 141 5.44 -10.75 10.20
CA ASP A 141 6.14 -9.93 11.19
C ASP A 141 6.69 -8.61 10.58
N GLY A 142 7.26 -7.76 11.46
CA GLY A 142 7.82 -6.46 11.04
C GLY A 142 9.06 -6.58 10.14
N VAL A 143 9.80 -7.69 10.21
CA VAL A 143 10.97 -7.93 9.35
C VAL A 143 10.51 -8.24 7.93
N GLU A 144 9.48 -9.06 7.79
CA GLU A 144 8.87 -9.37 6.49
C GLU A 144 8.20 -8.14 5.86
N VAL A 145 7.51 -7.32 6.66
CA VAL A 145 6.96 -6.03 6.18
C VAL A 145 8.06 -5.17 5.57
N ARG A 146 9.18 -4.98 6.29
CA ARG A 146 10.31 -4.19 5.78
C ARG A 146 10.86 -4.75 4.48
N LYS A 147 11.06 -6.07 4.40
CA LYS A 147 11.54 -6.73 3.19
C LYS A 147 10.56 -6.57 2.03
N ALA A 148 9.25 -6.73 2.29
CA ALA A 148 8.21 -6.54 1.28
C ALA A 148 8.22 -5.11 0.70
N CYS A 149 8.37 -4.08 1.55
CA CYS A 149 8.52 -2.70 1.08
C CYS A 149 9.73 -2.51 0.15
N LEU A 150 10.84 -3.18 0.44
CA LEU A 150 12.07 -3.08 -0.35
C LEU A 150 12.02 -3.86 -1.67
N LEU A 151 11.18 -4.88 -1.81
CA LEU A 151 11.07 -5.67 -3.04
C LEU A 151 10.68 -4.84 -4.26
N TYR A 152 9.89 -3.78 -4.07
CA TYR A 152 9.39 -2.94 -5.15
C TYR A 152 10.37 -1.87 -5.64
N THR A 153 11.52 -1.74 -4.98
CA THR A 153 12.58 -0.82 -5.38
C THR A 153 13.75 -1.52 -6.09
N SER A 154 13.78 -2.82 -6.05
CA SER A 154 14.74 -3.60 -6.84
C SER A 154 14.33 -3.56 -8.31
N PRO A 155 15.26 -3.34 -9.26
CA PRO A 155 14.94 -3.44 -10.67
C PRO A 155 14.34 -4.83 -10.94
N SER A 156 13.21 -4.83 -11.64
CA SER A 156 12.60 -6.08 -12.07
C SER A 156 13.57 -6.82 -12.98
N PRO A 157 13.67 -8.16 -12.91
CA PRO A 157 14.41 -8.94 -13.91
C PRO A 157 13.93 -8.73 -15.36
N ARG A 158 12.82 -7.99 -15.54
CA ARG A 158 12.29 -7.60 -16.87
C ARG A 158 12.85 -6.29 -17.39
N ASP A 159 13.61 -5.56 -16.57
CA ASP A 159 14.22 -4.26 -16.92
C ASP A 159 15.67 -4.43 -17.41
N SER A 160 16.12 -5.69 -17.63
CA SER A 160 17.45 -6.07 -18.15
C SER A 160 17.36 -6.68 -19.54
#